data_6a4c5e44785efc51fa3770772bc0046f
#
_entry.id   6a4c5e44785efc51fa3770772bc0046f
#
_cell.length_a   1.000
_cell.length_b   1.000
_cell.length_c   1.000
_cell.angle_alpha   90.00
_cell.angle_beta   90.00
_cell.angle_gamma   90.00
#
_symmetry.space_group_name_H-M   'P 1'
#
loop_
_entity.id
_entity.type
_entity.pdbx_description
1 polymer ?
#
loop_
_entity_poly.entity_id
_entity_poly.type
_entity_poly.pdbx_seq_one_letter_code
_entity_poly.pdbx_strand_id
1 'polypeptide(L)'
;MFTTSLKSVPDKRRSMRAGTRARAARPGGQSDLFIEAGSATGRRIQSEDDLVVLCLALLDQKGGLSALEERLAARASGSSVEPCQVEATRKAILRGADPLGEAFSSIRSAQARRSTGAVYTPNVIVGSMMNWLAGQGTPARIVDPGAGSGRFILAAGKAFPDARLVAVEMDPLAALMLRANLDVHGWTARATVLVMDYREISLSPCAGVTAFVGNPPYVRHHDIGEGWKAWYAARFAELGIKASALAGLHLHFFLKTRLLARAGDIGAFITSAEWMDVNYGSALRRLLLQELGGVALHVLEPTIEAFPGTATTAAITCFRVGETIEPVRVRSVSEVTGLNGLTHGVDVARESLRVTPRWSIIVRPKAANAGGEIELGELFRVHRGQVTGANGIWIAGEHTNGLPDRVKLPAVTKAKDLIQAGASLRSVEGLRRVIDLPVELDECTREELKSVAAFLSWAKAQGADQGYIAQHRKAWWSVGLKAPAAILCTYMARRPPQFTINTCGARHINIAHGLYPREPLEAGVLGRLVTWLNGNVGTGSGRTYAGGLTKFEPKEIERLRIPSLESLDP
;
A
#
# COMPACT_ATOMS: atom_id res chain seq x y z
N MET A 1 -5.57 -20.28 -71.75
CA MET A 1 -5.26 -21.70 -72.03
C MET A 1 -5.31 -22.45 -70.72
N PHE A 2 -6.28 -23.36 -70.67
CA PHE A 2 -6.35 -24.62 -69.99
C PHE A 2 -6.07 -24.62 -68.44
N THR A 3 -7.01 -24.91 -67.66
CA THR A 3 -8.02 -25.94 -67.32
C THR A 3 -7.70 -26.62 -66.00
N THR A 4 -8.62 -26.44 -65.06
CA THR A 4 -9.41 -27.43 -64.31
C THR A 4 -8.67 -28.56 -63.58
N SER A 5 -8.93 -28.76 -62.25
CA SER A 5 -9.88 -29.77 -61.86
C SER A 5 -10.11 -29.84 -60.35
N LEU A 6 -11.37 -29.88 -60.00
CA LEU A 6 -11.98 -30.27 -58.73
C LEU A 6 -11.82 -31.76 -58.43
N LYS A 7 -11.77 -32.14 -57.14
CA LYS A 7 -12.44 -33.31 -56.55
C LYS A 7 -12.07 -33.35 -55.06
N SER A 8 -12.89 -33.33 -54.12
CA SER A 8 -14.10 -33.98 -53.62
C SER A 8 -13.86 -34.42 -52.17
N VAL A 9 -14.76 -34.04 -51.29
CA VAL A 9 -14.91 -34.41 -49.86
C VAL A 9 -15.25 -35.92 -49.74
N PRO A 10 -14.89 -36.59 -48.64
CA PRO A 10 -15.98 -37.04 -47.80
C PRO A 10 -15.78 -36.85 -46.27
N ASP A 11 -16.92 -36.57 -45.70
CA ASP A 11 -17.31 -36.58 -44.29
C ASP A 11 -17.08 -37.93 -43.61
N LYS A 12 -16.56 -37.98 -42.39
CA LYS A 12 -16.85 -39.01 -41.40
C LYS A 12 -16.68 -38.49 -39.96
N ARG A 13 -17.79 -38.47 -39.27
CA ARG A 13 -17.96 -38.30 -37.83
C ARG A 13 -17.26 -39.38 -36.99
N ARG A 14 -16.95 -38.99 -35.77
CA ARG A 14 -16.69 -39.69 -34.48
C ARG A 14 -15.21 -39.71 -34.04
N SER A 15 -14.89 -39.08 -32.93
CA SER A 15 -15.09 -39.51 -31.56
C SER A 15 -14.45 -38.53 -30.59
N MET A 16 -15.10 -38.26 -29.47
CA MET A 16 -14.59 -37.55 -28.30
C MET A 16 -13.30 -38.18 -27.78
N ARG A 17 -12.27 -37.33 -27.56
CA ARG A 17 -11.30 -37.54 -26.48
C ARG A 17 -10.87 -36.22 -25.92
N ALA A 18 -10.92 -36.13 -24.58
CA ALA A 18 -10.52 -34.98 -23.77
C ALA A 18 -9.06 -34.60 -24.04
N GLY A 19 -8.86 -33.35 -24.44
CA GLY A 19 -7.54 -32.70 -24.53
C GLY A 19 -7.30 -31.88 -23.28
N THR A 20 -6.41 -32.34 -22.45
CA THR A 20 -5.81 -31.62 -21.33
C THR A 20 -5.17 -30.32 -21.81
N ARG A 21 -5.71 -29.17 -21.38
CA ARG A 21 -5.08 -27.88 -21.60
C ARG A 21 -3.78 -27.83 -20.78
N ALA A 22 -2.65 -27.77 -21.45
CA ALA A 22 -1.38 -27.45 -20.87
C ALA A 22 -1.44 -26.08 -20.20
N ARG A 23 -1.25 -26.03 -18.87
CA ARG A 23 -1.00 -24.82 -18.10
C ARG A 23 0.38 -24.32 -18.48
N ALA A 24 0.48 -23.08 -18.97
CA ALA A 24 1.73 -22.37 -19.16
C ALA A 24 2.50 -22.35 -17.82
N ALA A 25 3.75 -22.77 -17.85
CA ALA A 25 4.66 -22.76 -16.73
C ALA A 25 4.92 -21.31 -16.30
N ARG A 26 4.74 -21.04 -15.00
CA ARG A 26 5.23 -19.82 -14.36
C ARG A 26 6.75 -19.94 -14.20
N PRO A 27 7.53 -18.87 -14.40
CA PRO A 27 8.95 -18.92 -14.15
C PRO A 27 9.19 -19.18 -12.66
N GLY A 28 9.85 -20.28 -12.35
CA GLY A 28 10.27 -20.66 -11.01
C GLY A 28 11.37 -19.74 -10.50
N GLY A 29 11.22 -19.27 -9.30
CA GLY A 29 12.24 -18.56 -8.56
C GLY A 29 12.00 -18.70 -7.06
N GLN A 30 12.80 -19.50 -6.40
CA GLN A 30 13.00 -19.57 -4.94
C GLN A 30 12.11 -20.48 -4.07
N SER A 31 11.23 -21.32 -4.63
CA SER A 31 10.53 -22.34 -3.81
C SER A 31 11.23 -23.70 -3.75
N ASP A 32 12.34 -23.90 -4.47
CA ASP A 32 12.93 -25.24 -4.62
C ASP A 32 13.93 -25.65 -3.52
N LEU A 33 14.36 -24.72 -2.64
CA LEU A 33 15.30 -25.05 -1.56
C LEU A 33 14.69 -25.87 -0.41
N PHE A 34 13.37 -25.91 -0.30
CA PHE A 34 12.68 -26.76 0.69
C PHE A 34 12.27 -28.14 0.14
N ILE A 35 12.26 -28.32 -1.19
CA ILE A 35 11.86 -29.60 -1.81
C ILE A 35 13.04 -30.61 -1.76
N GLU A 36 14.30 -30.17 -1.82
CA GLU A 36 15.44 -31.07 -1.68
C GLU A 36 15.81 -31.43 -0.23
N ALA A 37 15.37 -30.64 0.78
CA ALA A 37 15.46 -31.04 2.19
C ALA A 37 14.34 -32.01 2.61
N GLY A 38 13.38 -32.31 1.75
CA GLY A 38 12.19 -33.14 2.03
C GLY A 38 12.40 -34.66 1.92
N SER A 39 13.60 -35.16 1.68
CA SER A 39 13.88 -36.61 1.67
C SER A 39 14.47 -37.16 2.98
N ALA A 40 14.63 -36.34 4.02
CA ALA A 40 15.00 -36.78 5.36
C ALA A 40 13.90 -36.41 6.33
N THR A 41 12.96 -37.30 6.60
CA THR A 41 12.14 -37.56 7.80
C THR A 41 12.01 -36.44 8.87
N GLY A 42 11.97 -35.16 8.52
CA GLY A 42 11.72 -34.07 9.45
C GLY A 42 10.25 -33.65 9.46
N ARG A 43 9.61 -33.62 10.65
CA ARG A 43 8.25 -33.10 10.83
C ARG A 43 8.17 -31.65 10.36
N ARG A 44 7.27 -31.36 9.44
CA ARG A 44 7.05 -29.98 8.95
C ARG A 44 6.56 -29.09 10.10
N ILE A 45 7.11 -27.89 10.26
CA ILE A 45 6.61 -26.86 11.18
C ILE A 45 5.19 -26.47 10.75
N GLN A 46 4.20 -26.73 11.59
CA GLN A 46 2.77 -26.54 11.29
C GLN A 46 2.07 -25.58 12.26
N SER A 47 2.67 -25.32 13.42
CA SER A 47 2.10 -24.48 14.46
C SER A 47 3.12 -23.49 15.03
N GLU A 48 2.64 -22.48 15.74
CA GLU A 48 3.51 -21.57 16.49
C GLU A 48 4.29 -22.33 17.57
N ASP A 49 3.71 -23.32 18.20
CA ASP A 49 4.37 -24.12 19.25
C ASP A 49 5.51 -24.95 18.67
N ASP A 50 5.38 -25.54 17.46
CA ASP A 50 6.48 -26.21 16.77
C ASP A 50 7.64 -25.22 16.50
N LEU A 51 7.31 -23.99 16.08
CA LEU A 51 8.31 -22.94 15.82
C LEU A 51 9.00 -22.47 17.10
N VAL A 52 8.25 -22.33 18.21
CA VAL A 52 8.81 -22.00 19.53
C VAL A 52 9.83 -23.05 19.94
N VAL A 53 9.47 -24.35 19.88
CA VAL A 53 10.36 -25.45 20.27
C VAL A 53 11.62 -25.51 19.40
N LEU A 54 11.48 -25.28 18.09
CA LEU A 54 12.64 -25.17 17.20
C LEU A 54 13.55 -24.00 17.59
N CYS A 55 12.99 -22.82 17.86
CA CYS A 55 13.79 -21.67 18.31
C CYS A 55 14.53 -21.95 19.62
N LEU A 56 13.83 -22.55 20.60
CA LEU A 56 14.45 -22.93 21.90
C LEU A 56 15.55 -24.00 21.75
N ALA A 57 15.41 -24.91 20.80
CA ALA A 57 16.43 -25.92 20.50
C ALA A 57 17.66 -25.36 19.77
N LEU A 58 17.53 -24.20 19.13
CA LEU A 58 18.63 -23.48 18.49
C LEU A 58 19.44 -22.63 19.45
N LEU A 59 18.89 -22.30 20.64
CA LEU A 59 19.58 -21.53 21.66
C LEU A 59 20.57 -22.41 22.43
N ASP A 60 21.81 -21.98 22.52
CA ASP A 60 22.83 -22.65 23.35
C ASP A 60 22.60 -22.37 24.84
N GLN A 61 22.08 -21.17 25.17
CA GLN A 61 21.71 -20.79 26.53
C GLN A 61 20.27 -20.25 26.56
N LYS A 62 19.43 -20.84 27.41
CA LYS A 62 18.04 -20.42 27.60
C LYS A 62 17.89 -19.20 28.54
N GLY A 63 18.99 -18.56 28.92
CA GLY A 63 18.97 -17.37 29.75
C GLY A 63 18.63 -16.10 28.97
N GLY A 64 18.00 -15.12 29.65
CA GLY A 64 17.73 -13.79 29.06
C GLY A 64 16.45 -13.69 28.23
N LEU A 65 15.57 -14.69 28.27
CA LEU A 65 14.21 -14.60 27.71
C LEU A 65 13.39 -13.58 28.52
N SER A 66 12.56 -12.83 27.85
CA SER A 66 11.53 -11.98 28.47
C SER A 66 10.42 -12.84 29.08
N ALA A 67 9.66 -12.29 30.02
CA ALA A 67 8.50 -12.97 30.60
C ALA A 67 7.45 -13.38 29.55
N LEU A 68 7.38 -12.67 28.40
CA LEU A 68 6.49 -13.03 27.29
C LEU A 68 7.01 -14.24 26.52
N GLU A 69 8.32 -14.30 26.27
CA GLU A 69 8.97 -15.45 25.61
C GLU A 69 8.92 -16.69 26.51
N GLU A 70 9.10 -16.55 27.84
CA GLU A 70 8.95 -17.65 28.80
C GLU A 70 7.54 -18.25 28.80
N ARG A 71 6.50 -17.41 28.68
CA ARG A 71 5.11 -17.89 28.53
C ARG A 71 4.91 -18.68 27.24
N LEU A 72 5.52 -18.25 26.14
CA LEU A 72 5.48 -19.02 24.89
C LEU A 72 6.18 -20.37 25.06
N ALA A 73 7.35 -20.40 25.66
CA ALA A 73 8.10 -21.62 25.94
C ALA A 73 7.29 -22.61 26.81
N ALA A 74 6.64 -22.10 27.88
CA ALA A 74 5.80 -22.92 28.75
C ALA A 74 4.59 -23.50 28.01
N ARG A 75 3.93 -22.72 27.12
CA ARG A 75 2.80 -23.19 26.32
C ARG A 75 3.22 -24.31 25.36
N ALA A 76 4.38 -24.19 24.75
CA ALA A 76 4.89 -25.12 23.74
C ALA A 76 5.54 -26.40 24.34
N SER A 77 5.53 -26.58 25.65
CA SER A 77 6.23 -27.70 26.36
C SER A 77 5.80 -29.11 25.93
N GLY A 78 4.62 -29.26 25.30
CA GLY A 78 4.12 -30.53 24.74
C GLY A 78 4.61 -30.86 23.33
N SER A 79 5.28 -29.94 22.65
CA SER A 79 5.82 -30.11 21.30
C SER A 79 7.27 -30.59 21.34
N SER A 80 7.73 -31.26 20.27
CA SER A 80 9.12 -31.73 20.12
C SER A 80 9.63 -31.45 18.72
N VAL A 81 10.94 -31.26 18.60
CA VAL A 81 11.64 -31.08 17.33
C VAL A 81 12.75 -32.12 17.19
N GLU A 82 12.94 -32.66 15.98
CA GLU A 82 13.96 -33.65 15.70
C GLU A 82 15.36 -32.96 15.64
N PRO A 83 16.40 -33.60 16.22
CA PRO A 83 17.76 -33.03 16.19
C PRO A 83 18.27 -32.75 14.78
N CYS A 84 17.91 -33.59 13.79
CA CYS A 84 18.30 -33.37 12.39
C CYS A 84 17.67 -32.09 11.81
N GLN A 85 16.45 -31.74 12.22
CA GLN A 85 15.77 -30.51 11.80
C GLN A 85 16.44 -29.28 12.42
N VAL A 86 16.83 -29.33 13.70
CA VAL A 86 17.57 -28.27 14.37
C VAL A 86 18.90 -27.99 13.63
N GLU A 87 19.65 -29.05 13.33
CA GLU A 87 20.94 -28.92 12.66
C GLU A 87 20.77 -28.42 11.20
N ALA A 88 19.77 -28.89 10.47
CA ALA A 88 19.45 -28.39 9.14
C ALA A 88 19.09 -26.89 9.15
N THR A 89 18.30 -26.47 10.16
CA THR A 89 17.92 -25.05 10.35
C THR A 89 19.15 -24.20 10.69
N ARG A 90 20.00 -24.66 11.62
CA ARG A 90 21.27 -23.99 11.99
C ARG A 90 22.15 -23.76 10.74
N LYS A 91 22.34 -24.79 9.93
CA LYS A 91 23.10 -24.70 8.66
C LYS A 91 22.48 -23.73 7.67
N ALA A 92 21.15 -23.69 7.56
CA ALA A 92 20.45 -22.76 6.68
C ALA A 92 20.65 -21.30 7.13
N ILE A 93 20.53 -21.02 8.43
CA ILE A 93 20.78 -19.69 9.01
C ILE A 93 22.21 -19.22 8.73
N LEU A 94 23.21 -20.07 8.97
CA LEU A 94 24.61 -19.73 8.72
C LEU A 94 24.92 -19.44 7.25
N ARG A 95 24.18 -20.07 6.32
CA ARG A 95 24.25 -19.79 4.88
C ARG A 95 23.52 -18.49 4.48
N GLY A 96 22.83 -17.83 5.41
CA GLY A 96 22.13 -16.56 5.17
C GLY A 96 20.67 -16.70 4.73
N ALA A 97 20.09 -17.89 4.85
CA ALA A 97 18.64 -18.09 4.71
C ALA A 97 17.89 -17.64 5.98
N ASP A 98 16.58 -17.46 5.89
CA ASP A 98 15.70 -17.13 7.02
C ASP A 98 14.62 -18.20 7.20
N PRO A 99 14.98 -19.45 7.56
CA PRO A 99 14.03 -20.53 7.68
C PRO A 99 12.97 -20.30 8.78
N LEU A 100 13.32 -19.56 9.83
CA LEU A 100 12.39 -19.23 10.92
C LEU A 100 11.36 -18.20 10.46
N GLY A 101 11.76 -17.14 9.77
CA GLY A 101 10.86 -16.13 9.21
C GLY A 101 9.96 -16.70 8.10
N GLU A 102 10.46 -17.63 7.29
CA GLU A 102 9.66 -18.34 6.29
C GLU A 102 8.61 -19.24 6.94
N ALA A 103 8.98 -20.02 7.96
CA ALA A 103 8.05 -20.84 8.74
C ALA A 103 6.96 -19.96 9.40
N PHE A 104 7.35 -18.89 10.08
CA PHE A 104 6.44 -17.91 10.66
C PHE A 104 5.44 -17.35 9.63
N SER A 105 5.94 -17.01 8.45
CA SER A 105 5.11 -16.48 7.36
C SER A 105 4.14 -17.52 6.78
N SER A 106 4.46 -18.80 6.87
CA SER A 106 3.60 -19.90 6.41
C SER A 106 2.50 -20.24 7.40
N ILE A 107 2.78 -20.12 8.70
CA ILE A 107 1.86 -20.46 9.80
C ILE A 107 0.83 -19.35 10.00
N ARG A 108 1.26 -18.09 10.04
CA ARG A 108 0.35 -16.95 10.26
C ARG A 108 -0.36 -16.53 8.98
N SER A 109 -1.68 -16.41 9.06
CA SER A 109 -2.48 -15.91 7.93
C SER A 109 -2.06 -14.49 7.51
N ALA A 110 -2.29 -14.15 6.24
CA ALA A 110 -2.03 -12.79 5.75
C ALA A 110 -2.78 -11.71 6.55
N GLN A 111 -3.94 -12.04 7.12
CA GLN A 111 -4.72 -11.12 7.96
C GLN A 111 -4.05 -10.91 9.34
N ALA A 112 -3.57 -11.97 9.98
CA ALA A 112 -2.85 -11.90 11.26
C ALA A 112 -1.52 -11.12 11.12
N ARG A 113 -0.81 -11.28 9.99
CA ARG A 113 0.40 -10.49 9.70
C ARG A 113 0.13 -9.01 9.45
N ARG A 114 -1.03 -8.66 8.84
CA ARG A 114 -1.43 -7.26 8.62
C ARG A 114 -1.69 -6.51 9.92
N SER A 115 -2.22 -7.17 10.95
CA SER A 115 -2.47 -6.52 12.25
C SER A 115 -1.18 -6.11 12.95
N THR A 116 -0.08 -6.84 12.76
CA THR A 116 1.25 -6.51 13.29
C THR A 116 2.07 -5.63 12.35
N GLY A 117 1.61 -5.44 11.09
CA GLY A 117 2.34 -4.69 10.08
C GLY A 117 3.62 -5.38 9.58
N ALA A 118 3.82 -6.66 9.90
CA ALA A 118 5.01 -7.41 9.53
C ALA A 118 5.08 -7.65 8.02
N VAL A 119 6.16 -7.21 7.40
CA VAL A 119 6.42 -7.33 5.95
C VAL A 119 7.83 -7.86 5.74
N TYR A 120 7.92 -8.91 4.91
CA TYR A 120 9.20 -9.52 4.54
C TYR A 120 9.98 -8.62 3.57
N THR A 121 11.22 -8.28 3.91
CA THR A 121 12.09 -7.46 3.04
C THR A 121 13.08 -8.34 2.28
N PRO A 122 13.15 -8.29 0.94
CA PRO A 122 14.10 -9.06 0.13
C PRO A 122 15.55 -8.73 0.48
N ASN A 123 16.42 -9.76 0.45
CA ASN A 123 17.84 -9.64 0.82
C ASN A 123 18.59 -8.61 -0.02
N VAL A 124 18.24 -8.43 -1.30
CA VAL A 124 18.86 -7.42 -2.17
C VAL A 124 18.61 -5.99 -1.69
N ILE A 125 17.44 -5.72 -1.14
CA ILE A 125 17.11 -4.41 -0.55
C ILE A 125 17.90 -4.23 0.76
N VAL A 126 17.88 -5.23 1.62
CA VAL A 126 18.66 -5.21 2.88
C VAL A 126 20.14 -4.99 2.60
N GLY A 127 20.71 -5.73 1.64
CA GLY A 127 22.12 -5.60 1.22
C GLY A 127 22.44 -4.19 0.70
N SER A 128 21.56 -3.60 -0.11
CA SER A 128 21.75 -2.23 -0.62
C SER A 128 21.76 -1.19 0.49
N MET A 129 20.90 -1.37 1.50
CA MET A 129 20.86 -0.48 2.67
C MET A 129 22.10 -0.65 3.55
N MET A 130 22.60 -1.88 3.73
CA MET A 130 23.86 -2.13 4.43
C MET A 130 25.05 -1.51 3.71
N ASN A 131 25.13 -1.64 2.38
CA ASN A 131 26.19 -1.03 1.58
C ASN A 131 26.18 0.49 1.68
N TRP A 132 24.98 1.10 1.71
CA TRP A 132 24.88 2.53 1.94
C TRP A 132 25.40 2.92 3.32
N LEU A 133 25.01 2.22 4.38
CA LEU A 133 25.51 2.47 5.74
C LEU A 133 27.02 2.34 5.83
N ALA A 134 27.60 1.29 5.20
CA ALA A 134 29.05 1.08 5.17
C ALA A 134 29.79 2.23 4.48
N GLY A 135 29.18 2.83 3.46
CA GLY A 135 29.70 4.04 2.80
C GLY A 135 29.64 5.31 3.66
N GLN A 136 28.90 5.30 4.79
CA GLN A 136 28.83 6.43 5.73
C GLN A 136 29.85 6.33 6.89
N GLY A 137 30.54 5.21 7.03
CA GLY A 137 31.50 4.95 8.09
C GLY A 137 31.14 3.72 8.93
N THR A 138 31.85 3.53 10.04
CA THR A 138 31.67 2.37 10.92
C THR A 138 30.87 2.78 12.16
N PRO A 139 29.58 2.39 12.26
CA PRO A 139 28.78 2.70 13.44
C PRO A 139 29.25 1.87 14.65
N ALA A 140 29.25 2.47 15.83
CA ALA A 140 29.52 1.77 17.09
C ALA A 140 28.30 0.98 17.59
N ARG A 141 27.11 1.39 17.17
CA ARG A 141 25.84 0.75 17.53
C ARG A 141 24.89 0.75 16.34
N ILE A 142 24.14 -0.34 16.16
CA ILE A 142 23.09 -0.46 15.16
C ILE A 142 21.78 -0.76 15.87
N VAL A 143 20.71 -0.05 15.49
CA VAL A 143 19.37 -0.19 16.02
C VAL A 143 18.44 -0.60 14.89
N ASP A 144 17.76 -1.74 15.05
CA ASP A 144 16.71 -2.24 14.15
C ASP A 144 15.34 -2.13 14.86
N PRO A 145 14.55 -1.13 14.55
CA PRO A 145 13.22 -0.97 15.11
C PRO A 145 12.19 -1.81 14.36
N GLY A 146 11.53 -2.74 15.06
CA GLY A 146 10.61 -3.69 14.42
C GLY A 146 11.35 -4.80 13.69
N ALA A 147 12.28 -5.46 14.40
CA ALA A 147 13.30 -6.32 13.82
C ALA A 147 12.77 -7.63 13.21
N GLY A 148 11.57 -8.08 13.58
CA GLY A 148 11.00 -9.33 13.11
C GLY A 148 11.90 -10.53 13.42
N SER A 149 12.17 -11.38 12.42
CA SER A 149 13.13 -12.50 12.54
C SER A 149 14.61 -12.05 12.55
N GLY A 150 14.88 -10.75 12.34
CA GLY A 150 16.23 -10.18 12.43
C GLY A 150 16.96 -9.94 11.12
N ARG A 151 16.28 -9.85 9.97
CA ARG A 151 16.93 -9.70 8.65
C ARG A 151 17.90 -8.53 8.58
N PHE A 152 17.49 -7.36 9.07
CA PHE A 152 18.35 -6.17 9.05
C PHE A 152 19.48 -6.30 10.06
N ILE A 153 19.18 -6.73 11.29
CA ILE A 153 20.19 -6.83 12.34
C ILE A 153 21.25 -7.91 12.05
N LEU A 154 20.85 -9.02 11.40
CA LEU A 154 21.79 -10.07 10.98
C LEU A 154 22.68 -9.58 9.84
N ALA A 155 22.11 -8.88 8.83
CA ALA A 155 22.91 -8.28 7.78
C ALA A 155 23.87 -7.22 8.32
N ALA A 156 23.41 -6.40 9.26
CA ALA A 156 24.22 -5.41 9.97
C ALA A 156 25.34 -6.06 10.81
N GLY A 157 25.05 -7.16 11.50
CA GLY A 157 26.04 -7.91 12.26
C GLY A 157 27.17 -8.49 11.43
N LYS A 158 26.87 -8.86 10.16
CA LYS A 158 27.89 -9.29 9.18
C LYS A 158 28.71 -8.11 8.65
N ALA A 159 28.03 -6.99 8.32
CA ALA A 159 28.68 -5.82 7.75
C ALA A 159 29.56 -5.05 8.75
N PHE A 160 29.20 -5.10 10.05
CA PHE A 160 29.84 -4.34 11.13
C PHE A 160 30.13 -5.24 12.33
N PRO A 161 31.23 -6.02 12.29
CA PRO A 161 31.55 -7.03 13.30
C PRO A 161 31.69 -6.46 14.72
N ASP A 162 32.20 -5.23 14.86
CA ASP A 162 32.48 -4.59 16.14
C ASP A 162 31.29 -3.79 16.71
N ALA A 163 30.23 -3.58 15.92
CA ALA A 163 29.08 -2.81 16.35
C ALA A 163 28.24 -3.57 17.39
N ARG A 164 27.74 -2.84 18.38
CA ARG A 164 26.68 -3.34 19.27
C ARG A 164 25.35 -3.39 18.50
N LEU A 165 24.61 -4.47 18.65
CA LEU A 165 23.36 -4.71 17.99
C LEU A 165 22.20 -4.51 18.97
N VAL A 166 21.25 -3.65 18.63
CA VAL A 166 20.02 -3.43 19.41
C VAL A 166 18.84 -3.70 18.51
N ALA A 167 18.09 -4.74 18.79
CA ALA A 167 16.90 -5.11 18.04
C ALA A 167 15.66 -4.94 18.93
N VAL A 168 14.63 -4.28 18.40
CA VAL A 168 13.39 -4.04 19.12
C VAL A 168 12.25 -4.73 18.37
N GLU A 169 11.55 -5.61 19.06
CA GLU A 169 10.44 -6.36 18.46
C GLU A 169 9.32 -6.53 19.50
N MET A 170 8.10 -6.25 19.13
CA MET A 170 6.95 -6.32 20.03
C MET A 170 6.33 -7.73 20.09
N ASP A 171 6.42 -8.49 18.99
CA ASP A 171 5.92 -9.86 18.93
C ASP A 171 6.92 -10.82 19.61
N PRO A 172 6.55 -11.48 20.72
CA PRO A 172 7.48 -12.33 21.46
C PRO A 172 7.95 -13.56 20.68
N LEU A 173 7.15 -14.06 19.73
CA LEU A 173 7.57 -15.17 18.87
C LEU A 173 8.61 -14.70 17.85
N ALA A 174 8.42 -13.53 17.23
CA ALA A 174 9.40 -12.95 16.33
C ALA A 174 10.71 -12.61 17.08
N ALA A 175 10.62 -12.10 18.30
CA ALA A 175 11.78 -11.85 19.16
C ALA A 175 12.53 -13.15 19.50
N LEU A 176 11.83 -14.24 19.79
CA LEU A 176 12.42 -15.55 20.05
C LEU A 176 13.15 -16.09 18.79
N MET A 177 12.56 -15.95 17.61
CA MET A 177 13.23 -16.30 16.35
C MET A 177 14.51 -15.47 16.16
N LEU A 178 14.44 -14.18 16.43
CA LEU A 178 15.59 -13.28 16.36
C LEU A 178 16.71 -13.69 17.32
N ARG A 179 16.39 -14.05 18.59
CA ARG A 179 17.37 -14.58 19.54
C ARG A 179 18.03 -15.85 19.03
N ALA A 180 17.25 -16.81 18.52
CA ALA A 180 17.77 -18.04 17.94
C ALA A 180 18.71 -17.75 16.76
N ASN A 181 18.36 -16.83 15.88
CA ASN A 181 19.22 -16.41 14.78
C ASN A 181 20.52 -15.75 15.24
N LEU A 182 20.48 -14.88 16.25
CA LEU A 182 21.67 -14.25 16.83
C LEU A 182 22.58 -15.25 17.53
N ASP A 183 22.00 -16.22 18.23
CA ASP A 183 22.74 -17.24 18.95
C ASP A 183 23.47 -18.20 17.99
N VAL A 184 22.79 -18.64 16.94
CA VAL A 184 23.38 -19.44 15.85
C VAL A 184 24.61 -18.76 15.22
N HIS A 185 24.62 -17.43 15.17
CA HIS A 185 25.77 -16.64 14.70
C HIS A 185 26.82 -16.38 15.79
N GLY A 186 26.57 -16.74 17.04
CA GLY A 186 27.46 -16.45 18.16
C GLY A 186 27.52 -14.96 18.54
N TRP A 187 26.46 -14.19 18.26
CA TRP A 187 26.44 -12.72 18.47
C TRP A 187 25.70 -12.28 19.72
N THR A 188 25.27 -13.20 20.56
CA THR A 188 24.51 -12.92 21.78
C THR A 188 25.20 -11.92 22.70
N ALA A 189 26.54 -12.01 22.85
CA ALA A 189 27.31 -11.12 23.71
C ALA A 189 27.30 -9.63 23.29
N ARG A 190 27.11 -9.34 22.00
CA ARG A 190 27.06 -7.97 21.47
C ARG A 190 25.67 -7.52 21.03
N ALA A 191 24.65 -8.37 21.22
CA ALA A 191 23.28 -8.11 20.82
C ALA A 191 22.36 -7.93 22.06
N THR A 192 21.45 -6.96 21.95
CA THR A 192 20.37 -6.74 22.93
C THR A 192 19.04 -6.84 22.19
N VAL A 193 18.18 -7.77 22.60
CA VAL A 193 16.82 -7.91 22.08
C VAL A 193 15.84 -7.36 23.10
N LEU A 194 15.09 -6.31 22.72
CA LEU A 194 14.07 -5.66 23.55
C LEU A 194 12.69 -6.08 23.06
N VAL A 195 11.95 -6.81 23.90
CA VAL A 195 10.59 -7.28 23.59
C VAL A 195 9.58 -6.26 24.09
N MET A 196 9.41 -5.16 23.33
CA MET A 196 8.56 -4.04 23.70
C MET A 196 8.26 -3.13 22.50
N ASP A 197 7.38 -2.14 22.70
CA ASP A 197 7.10 -1.13 21.69
C ASP A 197 8.32 -0.21 21.49
N TYR A 198 8.73 0.00 20.25
CA TYR A 198 9.85 0.88 19.92
C TYR A 198 9.65 2.31 20.45
N ARG A 199 8.42 2.79 20.56
CA ARG A 199 8.11 4.12 21.08
C ARG A 199 8.44 4.29 22.56
N GLU A 200 8.57 3.21 23.31
CA GLU A 200 8.84 3.20 24.77
C GLU A 200 10.33 3.10 25.10
N ILE A 201 11.18 2.63 24.16
CA ILE A 201 12.59 2.40 24.47
C ILE A 201 13.33 3.69 24.80
N SER A 202 14.40 3.54 25.56
CA SER A 202 15.50 4.50 25.70
C SER A 202 16.81 3.84 25.28
N LEU A 203 17.75 4.63 24.80
CA LEU A 203 19.08 4.14 24.45
C LEU A 203 20.10 4.74 25.43
N SER A 204 20.88 3.87 26.04
CA SER A 204 22.04 4.29 26.86
C SER A 204 23.02 5.09 26.00
N PRO A 205 23.78 6.02 26.58
CA PRO A 205 24.86 6.71 25.89
C PRO A 205 25.80 5.71 25.19
N CYS A 206 26.19 6.04 23.96
CA CYS A 206 27.15 5.26 23.19
C CYS A 206 28.23 6.20 22.69
N ALA A 207 29.49 5.81 22.85
CA ALA A 207 30.59 6.50 22.18
C ALA A 207 30.60 6.10 20.70
N GLY A 208 30.59 7.09 19.81
CA GLY A 208 30.50 6.88 18.36
C GLY A 208 29.09 6.91 17.80
N VAL A 209 29.02 6.69 16.50
CA VAL A 209 27.80 6.83 15.69
C VAL A 209 26.83 5.68 15.94
N THR A 210 25.54 6.00 16.09
CA THR A 210 24.46 5.01 16.03
C THR A 210 23.87 4.98 14.63
N ALA A 211 23.74 3.79 14.03
CA ALA A 211 23.01 3.58 12.79
C ALA A 211 21.61 3.00 13.07
N PHE A 212 20.59 3.61 12.50
CA PHE A 212 19.20 3.11 12.55
C PHE A 212 18.84 2.50 11.20
N VAL A 213 18.46 1.24 11.17
CA VAL A 213 18.14 0.55 9.92
C VAL A 213 17.03 -0.46 10.12
N GLY A 214 16.07 -0.51 9.20
CA GLY A 214 14.97 -1.45 9.32
C GLY A 214 13.83 -1.16 8.35
N ASN A 215 12.77 -1.95 8.53
CA ASN A 215 11.49 -1.82 7.86
C ASN A 215 10.39 -1.58 8.91
N PRO A 216 10.13 -0.34 9.32
CA PRO A 216 9.09 -0.03 10.29
C PRO A 216 7.71 -0.59 9.92
N PRO A 217 6.92 -1.10 10.88
CA PRO A 217 5.67 -1.80 10.63
C PRO A 217 4.58 -0.92 10.00
N TYR A 218 3.78 -1.50 9.06
CA TYR A 218 2.74 -0.79 8.31
C TYR A 218 1.35 -0.96 8.96
N VAL A 219 1.17 -0.41 10.16
CA VAL A 219 -0.12 -0.38 10.86
C VAL A 219 -0.85 0.92 10.52
N ARG A 220 -2.13 0.81 10.18
CA ARG A 220 -2.97 1.96 9.83
C ARG A 220 -3.38 2.74 11.08
N HIS A 221 -3.66 4.03 10.92
CA HIS A 221 -4.06 4.91 12.03
C HIS A 221 -5.30 4.42 12.80
N HIS A 222 -6.22 3.66 12.18
CA HIS A 222 -7.39 3.10 12.87
C HIS A 222 -7.00 2.11 13.95
N ASP A 223 -5.89 1.40 13.76
CA ASP A 223 -5.41 0.34 14.65
C ASP A 223 -4.39 0.89 15.67
N ILE A 224 -4.16 2.21 15.69
CA ILE A 224 -3.29 2.90 16.65
C ILE A 224 -4.16 3.49 17.76
N GLY A 225 -3.87 3.14 19.02
CA GLY A 225 -4.58 3.66 20.19
C GLY A 225 -4.46 5.18 20.35
N GLU A 226 -5.50 5.82 20.91
CA GLU A 226 -5.60 7.28 21.02
C GLU A 226 -4.43 7.88 21.83
N GLY A 227 -3.94 7.21 22.87
CA GLY A 227 -2.76 7.65 23.63
C GLY A 227 -1.52 7.82 22.75
N TRP A 228 -1.30 6.89 21.80
CA TRP A 228 -0.18 6.99 20.87
C TRP A 228 -0.37 8.07 19.81
N LYS A 229 -1.59 8.33 19.39
CA LYS A 229 -1.90 9.47 18.50
C LYS A 229 -1.63 10.80 19.19
N ALA A 230 -2.03 10.92 20.45
CA ALA A 230 -1.77 12.11 21.27
C ALA A 230 -0.25 12.29 21.53
N TRP A 231 0.46 11.22 21.87
CA TRP A 231 1.93 11.23 22.02
C TRP A 231 2.61 11.73 20.74
N TYR A 232 2.20 11.19 19.57
CA TYR A 232 2.75 11.57 18.27
C TYR A 232 2.56 13.06 17.97
N ALA A 233 1.35 13.56 18.20
CA ALA A 233 1.04 14.98 17.99
C ALA A 233 1.83 15.89 18.93
N ALA A 234 1.92 15.52 20.23
CA ALA A 234 2.66 16.29 21.23
C ALA A 234 4.16 16.36 20.93
N ARG A 235 4.79 15.23 20.60
CA ARG A 235 6.23 15.20 20.28
C ARG A 235 6.57 15.98 19.02
N PHE A 236 5.71 15.98 17.99
CA PHE A 236 5.89 16.84 16.83
C PHE A 236 5.69 18.33 17.14
N ALA A 237 4.74 18.65 18.04
CA ALA A 237 4.53 20.03 18.47
C ALA A 237 5.76 20.61 19.19
N GLU A 238 6.49 19.80 19.98
CA GLU A 238 7.77 20.19 20.60
C GLU A 238 8.85 20.55 19.56
N LEU A 239 8.77 19.96 18.37
CA LEU A 239 9.64 20.27 17.23
C LEU A 239 9.10 21.43 16.38
N GLY A 240 8.01 22.09 16.77
CA GLY A 240 7.36 23.14 15.99
C GLY A 240 6.67 22.63 14.71
N ILE A 241 6.36 21.33 14.63
CA ILE A 241 5.76 20.67 13.47
C ILE A 241 4.32 20.26 13.80
N LYS A 242 3.35 20.73 13.00
CA LYS A 242 1.96 20.25 13.11
C LYS A 242 1.84 18.85 12.51
N ALA A 243 1.37 17.88 13.30
CA ALA A 243 1.15 16.50 12.89
C ALA A 243 -0.33 16.14 12.85
N SER A 244 -0.69 15.11 12.07
CA SER A 244 -2.05 14.61 11.92
C SER A 244 -2.22 13.29 12.65
N ALA A 245 -3.34 13.10 13.36
CA ALA A 245 -3.72 11.84 13.99
C ALA A 245 -3.99 10.70 12.99
N LEU A 246 -4.03 10.99 11.68
CA LEU A 246 -4.21 10.01 10.61
C LEU A 246 -2.88 9.35 10.18
N ALA A 247 -1.78 9.62 10.89
CA ALA A 247 -0.47 9.04 10.61
C ALA A 247 -0.43 7.53 10.89
N GLY A 248 0.12 6.75 9.98
CA GLY A 248 0.39 5.32 10.20
C GLY A 248 1.60 5.10 11.10
N LEU A 249 1.74 3.89 11.65
CA LEU A 249 2.75 3.57 12.67
C LEU A 249 4.20 3.82 12.21
N HIS A 250 4.53 3.59 10.94
CA HIS A 250 5.86 3.85 10.41
C HIS A 250 6.31 5.32 10.57
N LEU A 251 5.38 6.29 10.58
CA LEU A 251 5.71 7.69 10.83
C LEU A 251 6.09 7.93 12.29
N HIS A 252 5.48 7.19 13.24
CA HIS A 252 5.85 7.22 14.65
C HIS A 252 7.29 6.73 14.86
N PHE A 253 7.74 5.76 14.05
CA PHE A 253 9.10 5.23 14.13
C PHE A 253 10.14 6.25 13.68
N PHE A 254 9.89 7.00 12.62
CA PHE A 254 10.77 8.12 12.24
C PHE A 254 10.87 9.18 13.34
N LEU A 255 9.74 9.57 13.93
CA LEU A 255 9.72 10.52 15.04
C LEU A 255 10.52 9.97 16.24
N LYS A 256 10.26 8.72 16.65
CA LYS A 256 10.97 8.11 17.76
C LYS A 256 12.47 8.01 17.49
N THR A 257 12.86 7.66 16.27
CA THR A 257 14.27 7.65 15.87
C THR A 257 14.89 9.03 16.04
N ARG A 258 14.21 10.12 15.63
CA ARG A 258 14.72 11.48 15.87
C ARG A 258 14.89 11.80 17.34
N LEU A 259 13.96 11.33 18.20
CA LEU A 259 14.03 11.55 19.65
C LEU A 259 15.17 10.74 20.34
N LEU A 260 15.59 9.64 19.74
CA LEU A 260 16.69 8.79 20.25
C LEU A 260 18.06 9.19 19.69
N ALA A 261 18.07 9.72 18.47
CA ALA A 261 19.28 9.98 17.71
C ALA A 261 19.98 11.28 18.14
N ARG A 262 21.28 11.32 17.97
CA ARG A 262 22.17 12.47 18.21
C ARG A 262 22.71 12.99 16.87
N ALA A 263 23.25 14.19 16.91
CA ALA A 263 23.97 14.72 15.75
C ALA A 263 25.09 13.76 15.32
N GLY A 264 25.19 13.51 14.01
CA GLY A 264 26.11 12.56 13.41
C GLY A 264 25.58 11.13 13.30
N ASP A 265 24.48 10.77 14.00
CA ASP A 265 23.84 9.46 13.82
C ASP A 265 23.24 9.36 12.41
N ILE A 266 23.22 8.13 11.89
CA ILE A 266 22.79 7.84 10.51
C ILE A 266 21.65 6.86 10.48
N GLY A 267 20.94 6.79 9.36
CA GLY A 267 19.95 5.73 9.20
C GLY A 267 19.42 5.57 7.80
N ALA A 268 18.84 4.40 7.58
CA ALA A 268 18.14 4.04 6.36
C ALA A 268 16.90 3.22 6.71
N PHE A 269 15.72 3.74 6.38
CA PHE A 269 14.46 3.01 6.55
C PHE A 269 13.79 2.76 5.21
N ILE A 270 13.26 1.54 5.03
CA ILE A 270 12.32 1.25 3.95
C ILE A 270 10.90 1.27 4.50
N THR A 271 10.02 2.04 3.86
CA THR A 271 8.63 2.17 4.28
C THR A 271 7.70 2.26 3.08
N SER A 272 6.38 2.21 3.31
CA SER A 272 5.41 2.64 2.31
C SER A 272 5.70 4.07 1.84
N ALA A 273 5.66 4.31 0.54
CA ALA A 273 5.91 5.62 -0.07
C ALA A 273 4.70 6.58 0.00
N GLU A 274 3.56 6.15 0.54
CA GLU A 274 2.32 6.96 0.54
C GLU A 274 2.48 8.31 1.24
N TRP A 275 3.32 8.37 2.29
CA TRP A 275 3.57 9.59 3.05
C TRP A 275 4.14 10.74 2.20
N MET A 276 4.73 10.44 1.06
CA MET A 276 5.28 11.46 0.15
C MET A 276 4.20 12.40 -0.41
N ASP A 277 2.96 11.93 -0.55
CA ASP A 277 1.90 12.65 -1.26
C ASP A 277 0.69 13.01 -0.41
N VAL A 278 0.50 12.31 0.74
CA VAL A 278 -0.68 12.50 1.57
C VAL A 278 -0.50 13.60 2.60
N ASN A 279 -1.61 14.19 3.05
CA ASN A 279 -1.56 15.30 3.99
C ASN A 279 -0.95 14.91 5.34
N TYR A 280 -1.24 13.71 5.85
CA TYR A 280 -0.65 13.25 7.12
C TYR A 280 0.85 12.98 7.05
N GLY A 281 1.40 12.80 5.85
CA GLY A 281 2.84 12.66 5.62
C GLY A 281 3.62 13.98 5.68
N SER A 282 2.95 15.14 5.73
CA SER A 282 3.60 16.45 5.75
C SER A 282 4.54 16.61 6.95
N ALA A 283 4.17 16.07 8.11
CA ALA A 283 5.01 16.10 9.31
C ALA A 283 6.32 15.33 9.11
N LEU A 284 6.26 14.14 8.49
CA LEU A 284 7.47 13.37 8.17
C LEU A 284 8.36 14.09 7.14
N ARG A 285 7.76 14.68 6.09
CA ARG A 285 8.53 15.45 5.09
C ARG A 285 9.29 16.60 5.74
N ARG A 286 8.65 17.33 6.66
CA ARG A 286 9.33 18.40 7.44
C ARG A 286 10.38 17.83 8.37
N LEU A 287 10.10 16.72 9.08
CA LEU A 287 11.06 16.06 9.95
C LEU A 287 12.34 15.66 9.20
N LEU A 288 12.19 15.09 8.01
CA LEU A 288 13.33 14.71 7.15
C LEU A 288 14.15 15.92 6.67
N LEU A 289 13.49 17.03 6.36
CA LEU A 289 14.20 18.21 5.87
C LEU A 289 14.86 19.02 6.97
N GLN A 290 14.36 19.00 8.20
CA GLN A 290 14.79 19.87 9.29
C GLN A 290 15.59 19.12 10.36
N GLU A 291 15.03 18.02 10.86
CA GLU A 291 15.45 17.40 12.12
C GLU A 291 16.24 16.09 11.94
N LEU A 292 15.82 15.25 11.00
CA LEU A 292 16.50 13.99 10.71
C LEU A 292 17.62 14.11 9.68
N GLY A 293 17.71 15.24 8.95
CA GLY A 293 18.74 15.41 7.95
C GLY A 293 18.65 14.38 6.80
N GLY A 294 17.50 14.32 6.11
CA GLY A 294 17.34 13.44 4.96
C GLY A 294 18.37 13.74 3.87
N VAL A 295 19.13 12.75 3.43
CA VAL A 295 20.21 12.88 2.43
C VAL A 295 19.86 12.19 1.11
N ALA A 296 19.04 11.14 1.14
CA ALA A 296 18.61 10.45 -0.07
C ALA A 296 17.21 9.82 0.07
N LEU A 297 16.51 9.74 -1.05
CA LEU A 297 15.19 9.13 -1.18
C LEU A 297 15.15 8.27 -2.45
N HIS A 298 15.03 6.96 -2.29
CA HIS A 298 14.92 6.01 -3.39
C HIS A 298 13.53 5.39 -3.40
N VAL A 299 12.73 5.71 -4.40
CA VAL A 299 11.34 5.22 -4.52
C VAL A 299 11.30 4.06 -5.48
N LEU A 300 10.86 2.91 -4.99
CA LEU A 300 10.72 1.71 -5.79
C LEU A 300 9.43 1.80 -6.62
N GLU A 301 9.56 1.57 -7.93
CA GLU A 301 8.41 1.58 -8.84
C GLU A 301 7.40 0.48 -8.46
N PRO A 302 6.10 0.70 -8.70
CA PRO A 302 5.07 -0.29 -8.38
C PRO A 302 5.23 -1.62 -9.12
N THR A 303 6.00 -1.63 -10.22
CA THR A 303 6.36 -2.82 -11.00
C THR A 303 7.38 -3.70 -10.29
N ILE A 304 8.13 -3.13 -9.34
CA ILE A 304 9.02 -3.89 -8.47
C ILE A 304 8.17 -4.48 -7.35
N GLU A 305 8.08 -5.80 -7.29
CA GLU A 305 7.54 -6.49 -6.11
C GLU A 305 8.54 -6.37 -4.95
N ALA A 306 8.70 -5.16 -4.41
CA ALA A 306 9.57 -4.90 -3.26
C ALA A 306 9.19 -5.77 -2.05
N PHE A 307 7.92 -6.17 -1.99
CA PHE A 307 7.35 -7.01 -0.94
C PHE A 307 6.41 -8.04 -1.54
N PRO A 308 6.84 -9.31 -1.72
CA PRO A 308 6.03 -10.37 -2.29
C PRO A 308 4.67 -10.50 -1.60
N GLY A 309 3.60 -10.50 -2.39
CA GLY A 309 2.21 -10.60 -1.89
C GLY A 309 1.67 -9.35 -1.19
N THR A 310 2.42 -8.24 -1.19
CA THR A 310 1.98 -6.96 -0.62
C THR A 310 2.01 -5.89 -1.70
N ALA A 311 0.83 -5.39 -2.05
CA ALA A 311 0.70 -4.39 -3.08
C ALA A 311 1.03 -2.97 -2.53
N THR A 312 2.27 -2.68 -2.13
CA THR A 312 2.70 -1.40 -1.55
C THR A 312 3.88 -0.81 -2.32
N THR A 313 3.78 0.45 -2.74
CA THR A 313 4.93 1.22 -3.23
C THR A 313 5.86 1.49 -2.07
N ALA A 314 7.15 1.22 -2.22
CA ALA A 314 8.12 1.42 -1.16
C ALA A 314 9.04 2.62 -1.42
N ALA A 315 9.55 3.20 -0.35
CA ALA A 315 10.59 4.23 -0.38
C ALA A 315 11.68 3.90 0.65
N ILE A 316 12.94 3.92 0.20
CA ILE A 316 14.10 3.87 1.08
C ILE A 316 14.50 5.31 1.35
N THR A 317 14.49 5.70 2.62
CA THR A 317 14.84 7.03 3.09
C THR A 317 16.13 6.97 3.87
N CYS A 318 17.17 7.66 3.39
CA CYS A 318 18.46 7.75 4.04
C CYS A 318 18.62 9.12 4.72
N PHE A 319 19.19 9.14 5.92
CA PHE A 319 19.32 10.37 6.71
C PHE A 319 20.60 10.39 7.56
N ARG A 320 21.07 11.62 7.87
CA ARG A 320 22.18 11.91 8.79
C ARG A 320 21.73 13.03 9.75
N VAL A 321 21.58 12.69 11.01
CA VAL A 321 20.97 13.57 12.01
C VAL A 321 21.85 14.76 12.32
N GLY A 322 21.26 15.94 12.41
CA GLY A 322 21.95 17.18 12.77
C GLY A 322 22.71 17.83 11.62
N GLU A 323 22.71 17.24 10.44
CA GLU A 323 23.34 17.80 9.26
C GLU A 323 22.28 18.22 8.22
N THR A 324 22.44 19.44 7.69
CA THR A 324 21.66 19.91 6.54
C THR A 324 22.48 19.74 5.30
N ILE A 325 22.52 18.50 4.76
CA ILE A 325 23.27 18.20 3.53
C ILE A 325 22.45 18.66 2.32
N GLU A 326 23.04 19.52 1.50
CA GLU A 326 22.51 19.96 0.21
C GLU A 326 23.36 19.38 -0.92
N PRO A 327 22.75 18.93 -2.00
CA PRO A 327 21.31 18.68 -2.22
C PRO A 327 20.83 17.33 -1.63
N VAL A 328 19.51 17.10 -1.63
CA VAL A 328 18.94 15.77 -1.33
C VAL A 328 18.94 14.94 -2.61
N ARG A 329 19.49 13.74 -2.56
CA ARG A 329 19.52 12.82 -3.69
C ARG A 329 18.19 12.07 -3.83
N VAL A 330 17.57 12.17 -4.99
CA VAL A 330 16.24 11.58 -5.23
C VAL A 330 16.28 10.65 -6.44
N ARG A 331 15.64 9.49 -6.35
CA ARG A 331 15.64 8.51 -7.43
C ARG A 331 14.35 7.70 -7.48
N SER A 332 13.86 7.45 -8.70
CA SER A 332 12.93 6.35 -8.97
C SER A 332 13.71 5.11 -9.41
N VAL A 333 13.38 3.96 -8.85
CA VAL A 333 14.04 2.68 -9.11
C VAL A 333 13.05 1.78 -9.82
N SER A 334 13.37 1.41 -11.07
CA SER A 334 12.52 0.54 -11.92
C SER A 334 12.88 -0.94 -11.83
N GLU A 335 14.12 -1.25 -11.40
CA GLU A 335 14.64 -2.62 -11.27
C GLU A 335 15.40 -2.78 -9.97
N VAL A 336 15.22 -3.93 -9.32
CA VAL A 336 15.86 -4.23 -8.03
C VAL A 336 17.39 -4.27 -8.15
N THR A 337 17.91 -4.72 -9.29
CA THR A 337 19.34 -4.71 -9.62
C THR A 337 19.96 -3.32 -9.63
N GLY A 338 19.13 -2.29 -9.85
CA GLY A 338 19.54 -0.88 -9.81
C GLY A 338 19.78 -0.31 -8.41
N LEU A 339 19.50 -1.04 -7.33
CA LEU A 339 19.62 -0.55 -5.95
C LEU A 339 21.06 -0.48 -5.40
N ASN A 340 22.05 -0.84 -6.19
CA ASN A 340 23.45 -0.93 -5.73
C ASN A 340 23.91 0.33 -4.98
N GLY A 341 24.16 0.16 -3.67
CA GLY A 341 24.77 1.15 -2.79
C GLY A 341 23.94 2.39 -2.47
N LEU A 342 22.76 2.57 -3.06
CA LEU A 342 21.89 3.75 -2.88
C LEU A 342 22.61 5.10 -3.09
N THR A 343 23.59 5.13 -4.00
CA THR A 343 24.46 6.29 -4.26
C THR A 343 24.06 7.09 -5.50
N HIS A 344 23.21 6.52 -6.36
CA HIS A 344 22.75 7.15 -7.59
C HIS A 344 21.44 7.92 -7.38
N GLY A 345 21.24 8.95 -8.18
CA GLY A 345 20.01 9.74 -8.17
C GLY A 345 20.24 11.12 -8.78
N VAL A 346 19.18 11.91 -8.80
CA VAL A 346 19.19 13.31 -9.20
C VAL A 346 19.27 14.18 -7.94
N ASP A 347 20.14 15.13 -7.94
CA ASP A 347 20.28 16.06 -6.84
C ASP A 347 19.16 17.12 -6.88
N VAL A 348 18.42 17.23 -5.80
CA VAL A 348 17.26 18.13 -5.65
C VAL A 348 17.50 19.07 -4.49
N ALA A 349 17.36 20.37 -4.73
CA ALA A 349 17.47 21.36 -3.66
C ALA A 349 16.40 21.11 -2.56
N ARG A 350 16.79 21.20 -1.29
CA ARG A 350 15.85 21.05 -0.15
C ARG A 350 14.68 22.01 -0.25
N GLU A 351 14.92 23.23 -0.73
CA GLU A 351 13.88 24.23 -0.91
C GLU A 351 12.80 23.72 -1.89
N SER A 352 13.18 23.07 -2.98
CA SER A 352 12.22 22.47 -3.92
C SER A 352 11.37 21.40 -3.25
N LEU A 353 11.96 20.58 -2.38
CA LEU A 353 11.22 19.60 -1.58
C LEU A 353 10.34 20.26 -0.51
N ARG A 354 10.80 21.36 0.08
CA ARG A 354 10.07 22.10 1.12
C ARG A 354 8.79 22.74 0.60
N VAL A 355 8.84 23.34 -0.58
CA VAL A 355 7.68 24.03 -1.19
C VAL A 355 6.75 23.07 -1.93
N THR A 356 7.22 21.89 -2.28
CA THR A 356 6.43 20.92 -3.03
C THR A 356 5.60 20.02 -2.09
N PRO A 357 4.27 20.12 -2.11
CA PRO A 357 3.42 19.36 -1.20
C PRO A 357 3.36 17.84 -1.50
N ARG A 358 3.81 17.42 -2.69
CA ARG A 358 3.81 16.03 -3.18
C ARG A 358 5.16 15.68 -3.77
N TRP A 359 5.94 14.89 -3.05
CA TRP A 359 7.30 14.54 -3.46
C TRP A 359 7.37 13.53 -4.61
N SER A 360 6.31 12.77 -4.86
CA SER A 360 6.27 11.87 -6.02
C SER A 360 6.44 12.59 -7.35
N ILE A 361 6.02 13.85 -7.45
CA ILE A 361 6.18 14.68 -8.66
C ILE A 361 7.67 14.97 -8.94
N ILE A 362 8.45 15.15 -7.88
CA ILE A 362 9.91 15.41 -7.98
C ILE A 362 10.65 14.12 -8.31
N VAL A 363 10.30 13.02 -7.61
CA VAL A 363 10.96 11.73 -7.79
C VAL A 363 10.72 11.14 -9.17
N ARG A 364 9.54 11.39 -9.71
CA ARG A 364 9.08 10.96 -11.03
C ARG A 364 8.71 12.20 -11.83
N PRO A 365 9.69 12.99 -12.28
CA PRO A 365 9.37 14.10 -13.14
C PRO A 365 8.67 13.53 -14.37
N LYS A 366 7.39 13.82 -14.47
CA LYS A 366 6.65 13.53 -15.69
C LYS A 366 7.25 14.38 -16.80
N ALA A 367 7.26 13.83 -18.01
CA ALA A 367 7.15 14.69 -19.15
C ALA A 367 6.04 15.71 -18.81
N ALA A 368 6.43 16.95 -18.59
CA ALA A 368 5.49 18.01 -18.29
C ALA A 368 4.38 17.86 -19.34
N ASN A 369 3.12 17.83 -18.90
CA ASN A 369 2.03 18.04 -19.85
C ASN A 369 2.32 19.39 -20.45
N ALA A 370 2.99 19.36 -21.59
CA ALA A 370 3.45 20.53 -22.29
C ALA A 370 2.20 21.33 -22.69
N GLY A 371 2.05 22.54 -22.18
CA GLY A 371 1.20 23.53 -22.76
C GLY A 371 -0.20 23.73 -22.18
N GLY A 372 -0.48 23.34 -20.94
CA GLY A 372 -1.74 23.74 -20.33
C GLY A 372 -1.68 25.18 -19.76
N GLU A 373 -2.58 26.05 -20.22
CA GLU A 373 -2.65 27.45 -19.83
C GLU A 373 -3.48 27.65 -18.56
N ILE A 374 -4.56 26.88 -18.38
CA ILE A 374 -5.51 27.00 -17.28
C ILE A 374 -5.66 25.68 -16.50
N GLU A 375 -6.13 25.74 -15.25
CA GLU A 375 -6.51 24.57 -14.49
C GLU A 375 -7.94 24.13 -14.87
N LEU A 376 -8.16 22.82 -15.01
CA LEU A 376 -9.49 22.26 -15.28
C LEU A 376 -10.53 22.68 -14.23
N GLY A 377 -10.08 22.91 -12.99
CA GLY A 377 -10.87 23.43 -11.89
C GLY A 377 -11.42 24.84 -12.09
N GLU A 378 -10.86 25.63 -13.01
CA GLU A 378 -11.40 26.93 -13.40
C GLU A 378 -12.71 26.77 -14.18
N LEU A 379 -12.82 25.69 -14.97
CA LEU A 379 -14.00 25.39 -15.78
C LEU A 379 -15.00 24.46 -15.06
N PHE A 380 -14.52 23.53 -14.22
CA PHE A 380 -15.34 22.50 -13.63
C PHE A 380 -15.16 22.41 -12.10
N ARG A 381 -16.24 22.04 -11.42
CA ARG A 381 -16.17 21.44 -10.08
C ARG A 381 -16.18 19.93 -10.23
N VAL A 382 -15.24 19.27 -9.59
CA VAL A 382 -15.13 17.82 -9.63
C VAL A 382 -15.64 17.24 -8.31
N HIS A 383 -16.62 16.36 -8.40
CA HIS A 383 -17.17 15.67 -7.24
C HIS A 383 -17.03 14.16 -7.38
N ARG A 384 -16.65 13.52 -6.29
CA ARG A 384 -16.72 12.07 -6.18
C ARG A 384 -18.18 11.62 -6.25
N GLY A 385 -18.44 10.52 -6.96
CA GLY A 385 -19.74 9.88 -6.97
C GLY A 385 -20.17 9.40 -5.58
N GLN A 386 -21.47 9.27 -5.39
CA GLN A 386 -22.05 8.96 -4.10
C GLN A 386 -21.68 7.55 -3.63
N VAL A 387 -21.34 7.40 -2.36
CA VAL A 387 -21.08 6.09 -1.75
C VAL A 387 -22.42 5.49 -1.33
N THR A 388 -22.76 4.33 -1.85
CA THR A 388 -24.02 3.64 -1.49
C THR A 388 -23.98 3.00 -0.09
N GLY A 389 -22.79 2.68 0.42
CA GLY A 389 -22.60 1.96 1.68
C GLY A 389 -22.87 0.45 1.58
N ALA A 390 -23.80 0.03 0.71
CA ALA A 390 -24.17 -1.37 0.51
C ALA A 390 -24.67 -1.57 -0.94
N ASN A 391 -23.74 -1.80 -1.87
CA ASN A 391 -24.09 -1.97 -3.29
C ASN A 391 -25.08 -3.11 -3.54
N GLY A 392 -25.02 -4.20 -2.77
CA GLY A 392 -25.95 -5.35 -2.89
C GLY A 392 -27.40 -4.98 -2.56
N ILE A 393 -27.63 -3.90 -1.83
CA ILE A 393 -28.96 -3.42 -1.43
C ILE A 393 -29.42 -2.30 -2.34
N TRP A 394 -28.52 -1.32 -2.62
CA TRP A 394 -28.89 -0.09 -3.31
C TRP A 394 -28.73 -0.15 -4.83
N ILE A 395 -28.14 -1.20 -5.40
CA ILE A 395 -28.18 -1.45 -6.84
C ILE A 395 -29.36 -2.37 -7.15
N ALA A 396 -30.22 -1.95 -8.06
CA ALA A 396 -31.44 -2.65 -8.42
C ALA A 396 -31.19 -4.11 -8.87
N GLY A 397 -32.03 -4.98 -8.41
CA GLY A 397 -32.10 -6.41 -8.68
C GLY A 397 -33.51 -6.94 -8.38
N GLU A 398 -33.68 -8.23 -8.27
CA GLU A 398 -34.98 -8.88 -7.99
C GLU A 398 -35.65 -8.33 -6.72
N HIS A 399 -34.87 -8.02 -5.69
CA HIS A 399 -35.34 -7.46 -4.42
C HIS A 399 -35.96 -6.06 -4.54
N THR A 400 -35.90 -5.43 -5.71
CA THR A 400 -36.41 -4.08 -5.98
C THR A 400 -37.58 -4.07 -6.96
N ASN A 401 -38.11 -5.23 -7.36
CA ASN A 401 -39.15 -5.33 -8.39
C ASN A 401 -40.44 -4.56 -8.06
N GLY A 402 -40.78 -4.43 -6.79
CA GLY A 402 -41.95 -3.67 -6.34
C GLY A 402 -41.75 -2.16 -6.23
N LEU A 403 -40.52 -1.63 -6.35
CA LEU A 403 -40.26 -0.21 -6.22
C LEU A 403 -40.66 0.57 -7.48
N PRO A 404 -41.11 1.83 -7.33
CA PRO A 404 -41.39 2.72 -8.46
C PRO A 404 -40.18 2.94 -9.34
N ASP A 405 -40.37 3.06 -10.66
CA ASP A 405 -39.26 3.27 -11.60
C ASP A 405 -38.55 4.60 -11.41
N ARG A 406 -39.27 5.63 -10.94
CA ARG A 406 -38.71 6.97 -10.66
C ARG A 406 -37.61 6.98 -9.60
N VAL A 407 -37.58 6.01 -8.69
CA VAL A 407 -36.55 5.89 -7.65
C VAL A 407 -35.41 4.96 -8.07
N LYS A 408 -35.48 4.33 -9.22
CA LYS A 408 -34.47 3.44 -9.81
C LYS A 408 -33.71 4.19 -10.92
N LEU A 409 -32.69 4.95 -10.53
CA LEU A 409 -31.98 5.84 -11.45
C LEU A 409 -30.86 5.12 -12.21
N PRO A 410 -30.79 5.23 -13.55
CA PRO A 410 -29.70 4.64 -14.32
C PRO A 410 -28.37 5.30 -13.91
N ALA A 411 -27.38 4.48 -13.59
CA ALA A 411 -26.12 4.97 -13.05
C ALA A 411 -24.92 4.15 -13.49
N VAL A 412 -23.79 4.83 -13.69
CA VAL A 412 -22.47 4.22 -13.84
C VAL A 412 -22.05 3.61 -12.51
N THR A 413 -21.99 2.29 -12.49
CA THR A 413 -21.71 1.50 -11.28
C THR A 413 -20.45 0.64 -11.41
N LYS A 414 -19.86 0.59 -12.60
CA LYS A 414 -18.59 -0.07 -12.90
C LYS A 414 -17.73 0.84 -13.76
N ALA A 415 -16.42 0.85 -13.53
CA ALA A 415 -15.48 1.59 -14.41
C ALA A 415 -15.56 1.11 -15.87
N LYS A 416 -15.91 -0.15 -16.10
CA LYS A 416 -16.11 -0.74 -17.41
C LYS A 416 -17.18 -0.01 -18.22
N ASP A 417 -18.21 0.53 -17.58
CA ASP A 417 -19.30 1.26 -18.23
C ASP A 417 -18.75 2.48 -19.00
N LEU A 418 -17.84 3.26 -18.38
CA LEU A 418 -17.18 4.41 -19.02
C LEU A 418 -16.12 3.98 -20.05
N ILE A 419 -15.36 2.94 -19.75
CA ILE A 419 -14.32 2.44 -20.66
C ILE A 419 -14.94 1.96 -21.98
N GLN A 420 -16.09 1.30 -21.93
CA GLN A 420 -16.80 0.82 -23.11
C GLN A 420 -17.49 1.96 -23.87
N ALA A 421 -17.98 2.97 -23.17
CA ALA A 421 -18.60 4.15 -23.76
C ALA A 421 -17.56 5.03 -24.52
N GLY A 422 -16.28 4.96 -24.14
CA GLY A 422 -15.23 5.78 -24.75
C GLY A 422 -15.44 7.27 -24.49
N ALA A 423 -15.40 8.09 -25.51
CA ALA A 423 -15.52 9.55 -25.37
C ALA A 423 -16.93 10.03 -25.01
N SER A 424 -18.00 9.25 -25.24
CA SER A 424 -19.38 9.68 -25.00
C SER A 424 -20.29 8.53 -24.58
N LEU A 425 -20.95 8.69 -23.44
CA LEU A 425 -22.02 7.81 -22.94
C LEU A 425 -23.37 8.33 -23.47
N ARG A 426 -23.88 7.69 -24.52
CA ARG A 426 -25.06 8.17 -25.30
C ARG A 426 -26.36 7.50 -24.90
N SER A 427 -26.34 6.36 -24.23
CA SER A 427 -27.52 5.61 -23.82
C SER A 427 -27.38 5.15 -22.37
N VAL A 428 -28.50 5.09 -21.67
CA VAL A 428 -28.61 4.44 -20.36
C VAL A 428 -28.86 2.94 -20.47
N GLU A 429 -29.05 2.44 -21.68
CA GLU A 429 -29.28 1.02 -21.93
C GLU A 429 -28.05 0.20 -21.50
N GLY A 430 -28.28 -0.90 -20.79
CA GLY A 430 -27.22 -1.72 -20.21
C GLY A 430 -26.60 -1.18 -18.91
N LEU A 431 -26.91 0.06 -18.51
CA LEU A 431 -26.51 0.55 -17.21
C LEU A 431 -27.38 -0.05 -16.11
N ARG A 432 -26.77 -0.35 -14.97
CA ARG A 432 -27.52 -0.74 -13.78
C ARG A 432 -28.25 0.48 -13.21
N ARG A 433 -29.29 0.23 -12.43
CA ARG A 433 -30.04 1.27 -11.74
C ARG A 433 -29.68 1.30 -10.28
N VAL A 434 -29.59 2.47 -9.68
CA VAL A 434 -29.34 2.69 -8.25
C VAL A 434 -30.62 3.21 -7.63
N ILE A 435 -31.00 2.63 -6.50
CA ILE A 435 -32.16 3.07 -5.73
C ILE A 435 -31.78 4.36 -5.01
N ASP A 436 -32.54 5.41 -5.26
CA ASP A 436 -32.41 6.70 -4.59
C ASP A 436 -33.77 7.16 -4.11
N LEU A 437 -34.08 6.84 -2.86
CA LEU A 437 -35.32 7.24 -2.22
C LEU A 437 -35.21 8.69 -1.68
N PRO A 438 -36.28 9.47 -1.73
CA PRO A 438 -36.28 10.80 -1.15
C PRO A 438 -36.04 10.74 0.37
N VAL A 439 -35.52 11.82 0.93
CA VAL A 439 -35.32 11.95 2.38
C VAL A 439 -36.66 11.91 3.11
N GLU A 440 -37.64 12.65 2.60
CA GLU A 440 -39.02 12.67 3.09
C GLU A 440 -39.87 11.71 2.23
N LEU A 441 -40.46 10.72 2.87
CA LEU A 441 -41.28 9.71 2.17
C LEU A 441 -42.70 10.17 1.85
N ASP A 442 -43.12 11.33 2.34
CA ASP A 442 -44.39 11.99 2.00
C ASP A 442 -44.45 12.41 0.52
N GLU A 443 -43.32 12.52 -0.17
CA GLU A 443 -43.26 12.67 -1.62
C GLU A 443 -43.76 11.43 -2.39
N CYS A 444 -43.93 10.29 -1.71
CA CYS A 444 -44.43 9.05 -2.29
C CYS A 444 -45.97 8.98 -2.21
N THR A 445 -46.58 8.43 -3.27
CA THR A 445 -48.03 8.11 -3.23
C THR A 445 -48.30 7.02 -2.21
N ARG A 446 -49.57 6.89 -1.80
CA ARG A 446 -50.00 5.87 -0.83
C ARG A 446 -49.71 4.44 -1.27
N GLU A 447 -49.71 4.19 -2.58
CA GLU A 447 -49.40 2.88 -3.17
C GLU A 447 -47.88 2.64 -3.18
N GLU A 448 -47.08 3.62 -3.58
CA GLU A 448 -45.64 3.60 -3.53
C GLU A 448 -45.11 3.40 -2.11
N LEU A 449 -45.72 4.04 -1.11
CA LEU A 449 -45.34 3.89 0.30
C LEU A 449 -45.39 2.44 0.78
N LYS A 450 -46.33 1.62 0.28
CA LYS A 450 -46.40 0.19 0.67
C LYS A 450 -45.17 -0.58 0.15
N SER A 451 -44.81 -0.37 -1.12
CA SER A 451 -43.67 -1.05 -1.73
C SER A 451 -42.35 -0.54 -1.16
N VAL A 452 -42.23 0.76 -0.91
CA VAL A 452 -41.09 1.38 -0.26
C VAL A 452 -40.91 0.86 1.17
N ALA A 453 -41.99 0.78 1.96
CA ALA A 453 -41.93 0.26 3.33
C ALA A 453 -41.50 -1.21 3.37
N ALA A 454 -42.00 -2.04 2.45
CA ALA A 454 -41.62 -3.43 2.33
C ALA A 454 -40.13 -3.55 1.99
N PHE A 455 -39.65 -2.78 1.03
CA PHE A 455 -38.21 -2.73 0.67
C PHE A 455 -37.36 -2.26 1.84
N LEU A 456 -37.73 -1.19 2.54
CA LEU A 456 -36.98 -0.68 3.69
C LEU A 456 -36.92 -1.67 4.85
N SER A 457 -38.03 -2.40 5.11
CA SER A 457 -38.03 -3.47 6.11
C SER A 457 -37.06 -4.58 5.75
N TRP A 458 -37.06 -5.01 4.49
CA TRP A 458 -36.11 -5.98 3.98
C TRP A 458 -34.66 -5.46 4.07
N ALA A 459 -34.39 -4.24 3.61
CA ALA A 459 -33.06 -3.63 3.63
C ALA A 459 -32.52 -3.50 5.06
N LYS A 460 -33.39 -3.14 6.02
CA LYS A 460 -33.03 -3.08 7.45
C LYS A 460 -32.69 -4.48 8.00
N ALA A 461 -33.43 -5.50 7.62
CA ALA A 461 -33.12 -6.89 7.99
C ALA A 461 -31.77 -7.35 7.43
N GLN A 462 -31.30 -6.76 6.31
CA GLN A 462 -29.95 -6.97 5.76
C GLN A 462 -28.87 -6.07 6.40
N GLY A 463 -29.21 -5.27 7.44
CA GLY A 463 -28.28 -4.39 8.13
C GLY A 463 -27.92 -3.10 7.37
N ALA A 464 -28.74 -2.66 6.42
CA ALA A 464 -28.47 -1.47 5.60
C ALA A 464 -28.35 -0.18 6.41
N ASP A 465 -29.00 -0.08 7.56
CA ASP A 465 -29.01 1.05 8.48
C ASP A 465 -27.83 1.08 9.47
N GLN A 466 -27.08 -0.02 9.59
CA GLN A 466 -26.02 -0.19 10.60
C GLN A 466 -24.66 0.34 10.15
N GLY A 467 -24.46 0.47 8.84
CA GLY A 467 -23.17 0.89 8.27
C GLY A 467 -22.88 2.37 8.54
N TYR A 468 -21.59 2.70 8.72
CA TYR A 468 -21.12 4.09 8.94
C TYR A 468 -21.74 5.10 7.97
N ILE A 469 -21.80 4.78 6.68
CA ILE A 469 -22.35 5.66 5.65
C ILE A 469 -23.85 5.93 5.88
N ALA A 470 -24.63 4.90 6.22
CA ALA A 470 -26.06 5.01 6.46
C ALA A 470 -26.34 5.88 7.69
N GLN A 471 -25.60 5.69 8.77
CA GLN A 471 -25.74 6.44 10.02
C GLN A 471 -25.41 7.94 9.89
N HIS A 472 -24.65 8.33 8.86
CA HIS A 472 -24.25 9.73 8.61
C HIS A 472 -25.03 10.39 7.46
N ARG A 473 -26.10 9.76 6.97
CA ARG A 473 -27.05 10.34 6.00
C ARG A 473 -28.16 11.10 6.70
N LYS A 474 -28.81 12.02 5.99
CA LYS A 474 -30.05 12.70 6.47
C LYS A 474 -31.14 11.68 6.76
N ALA A 475 -31.30 10.70 5.88
CA ALA A 475 -32.11 9.50 6.08
C ALA A 475 -31.26 8.28 5.66
N TRP A 476 -31.20 7.23 6.46
CA TRP A 476 -30.33 6.07 6.19
C TRP A 476 -30.65 5.39 4.85
N TRP A 477 -31.88 5.54 4.37
CA TRP A 477 -32.39 4.99 3.11
C TRP A 477 -32.14 5.86 1.89
N SER A 478 -31.82 7.13 2.04
CA SER A 478 -31.56 8.04 0.91
C SER A 478 -30.08 7.97 0.51
N VAL A 479 -29.80 7.45 -0.69
CA VAL A 479 -28.43 7.43 -1.23
C VAL A 479 -27.97 8.83 -1.57
N GLY A 480 -28.88 9.70 -2.03
CA GLY A 480 -28.63 11.11 -2.36
C GLY A 480 -27.73 11.25 -3.58
N LEU A 481 -28.08 10.58 -4.69
CA LEU A 481 -27.36 10.69 -5.95
C LEU A 481 -27.37 12.13 -6.46
N LYS A 482 -26.18 12.63 -6.80
CA LYS A 482 -26.05 13.96 -7.41
C LYS A 482 -26.71 14.03 -8.79
N ALA A 483 -27.05 15.24 -9.23
CA ALA A 483 -27.46 15.49 -10.60
C ALA A 483 -26.46 14.91 -11.61
N PRO A 484 -26.89 14.59 -12.86
CA PRO A 484 -25.97 14.15 -13.88
C PRO A 484 -24.84 15.14 -14.10
N ALA A 485 -23.60 14.66 -14.13
CA ALA A 485 -22.45 15.48 -14.50
C ALA A 485 -22.33 15.57 -16.02
N ALA A 486 -21.78 16.65 -16.55
CA ALA A 486 -21.53 16.81 -17.97
C ALA A 486 -20.45 15.83 -18.48
N ILE A 487 -19.41 15.60 -17.70
CA ILE A 487 -18.35 14.63 -17.98
C ILE A 487 -18.23 13.70 -16.77
N LEU A 488 -18.06 12.40 -17.04
CA LEU A 488 -17.73 11.39 -16.05
C LEU A 488 -16.26 10.95 -16.23
N CYS A 489 -15.57 10.68 -15.12
CA CYS A 489 -14.18 10.23 -15.16
C CYS A 489 -14.01 9.01 -14.27
N THR A 490 -13.26 8.00 -14.73
CA THR A 490 -12.94 6.83 -13.91
C THR A 490 -12.07 7.23 -12.72
N TYR A 491 -12.39 6.67 -11.55
CA TYR A 491 -11.80 7.05 -10.27
C TYR A 491 -10.47 6.36 -9.97
N MET A 492 -10.36 5.08 -10.34
CA MET A 492 -9.22 4.24 -9.98
C MET A 492 -8.99 3.16 -11.04
N ALA A 493 -7.79 3.11 -11.61
CA ALA A 493 -7.44 2.12 -12.62
C ALA A 493 -5.92 1.90 -12.72
N ARG A 494 -5.50 0.80 -13.38
CA ARG A 494 -4.11 0.56 -13.80
C ARG A 494 -3.80 1.11 -15.20
N ARG A 495 -4.63 1.99 -15.69
CA ARG A 495 -4.59 2.62 -17.01
C ARG A 495 -4.87 4.11 -16.85
N PRO A 496 -4.61 4.95 -17.86
CA PRO A 496 -5.03 6.34 -17.86
C PRO A 496 -6.52 6.48 -17.52
N PRO A 497 -6.93 7.58 -16.88
CA PRO A 497 -8.33 7.82 -16.57
C PRO A 497 -9.12 7.95 -17.87
N GLN A 498 -10.33 7.39 -17.90
CA GLN A 498 -11.26 7.57 -19.00
C GLN A 498 -12.17 8.74 -18.67
N PHE A 499 -12.15 9.78 -19.50
CA PHE A 499 -13.11 10.88 -19.50
C PHE A 499 -14.18 10.60 -20.54
N THR A 500 -15.45 10.79 -20.17
CA THR A 500 -16.61 10.43 -21.01
C THR A 500 -17.69 11.49 -20.87
N ILE A 501 -18.13 12.08 -21.98
CA ILE A 501 -19.27 13.01 -22.00
C ILE A 501 -20.54 12.22 -21.66
N ASN A 502 -21.33 12.72 -20.76
CA ASN A 502 -22.58 12.09 -20.30
C ASN A 502 -23.79 12.70 -20.98
N THR A 503 -24.06 12.31 -22.21
CA THR A 503 -25.19 12.87 -22.97
C THR A 503 -26.53 12.22 -22.64
N CYS A 504 -26.52 11.05 -22.00
CA CYS A 504 -27.75 10.34 -21.62
C CYS A 504 -28.25 10.69 -20.20
N GLY A 505 -27.59 11.59 -19.48
CA GLY A 505 -27.99 11.97 -18.13
C GLY A 505 -27.85 10.89 -17.06
N ALA A 506 -26.95 9.91 -17.25
CA ALA A 506 -26.70 8.86 -16.27
C ALA A 506 -26.16 9.45 -14.96
N ARG A 507 -26.61 8.90 -13.83
CA ARG A 507 -26.02 9.16 -12.52
C ARG A 507 -24.72 8.37 -12.36
N HIS A 508 -24.02 8.54 -11.24
CA HIS A 508 -22.82 7.77 -10.94
C HIS A 508 -22.63 7.59 -9.43
N ILE A 509 -22.03 6.47 -9.07
CA ILE A 509 -21.61 6.18 -7.70
C ILE A 509 -20.08 6.38 -7.58
N ASN A 510 -19.52 6.12 -6.42
CA ASN A 510 -18.11 6.36 -6.07
C ASN A 510 -17.07 5.61 -6.91
N ILE A 511 -17.48 4.90 -7.94
CA ILE A 511 -16.59 4.30 -8.95
C ILE A 511 -16.12 5.31 -10.01
N ALA A 512 -16.77 6.45 -10.08
CA ALA A 512 -16.46 7.54 -10.99
C ALA A 512 -16.53 8.90 -10.29
N HIS A 513 -15.89 9.90 -10.88
CA HIS A 513 -16.07 11.31 -10.57
C HIS A 513 -16.93 11.98 -11.62
N GLY A 514 -17.73 12.93 -11.19
CA GLY A 514 -18.49 13.82 -12.06
C GLY A 514 -17.82 15.18 -12.14
N LEU A 515 -17.64 15.70 -13.36
CA LEU A 515 -17.19 17.05 -13.64
C LEU A 515 -18.42 17.89 -14.00
N TYR A 516 -18.67 18.88 -13.18
CA TYR A 516 -19.81 19.80 -13.29
C TYR A 516 -19.29 21.14 -13.75
N PRO A 517 -19.67 21.61 -14.98
CA PRO A 517 -19.20 22.89 -15.48
C PRO A 517 -19.68 24.02 -14.55
N ARG A 518 -18.82 25.01 -14.34
CA ARG A 518 -19.17 26.20 -13.54
C ARG A 518 -20.13 27.10 -14.30
N GLU A 519 -19.96 27.13 -15.63
CA GLU A 519 -20.81 27.82 -16.58
C GLU A 519 -21.16 26.84 -17.72
N PRO A 520 -22.31 27.00 -18.38
CA PRO A 520 -22.70 26.16 -19.51
C PRO A 520 -21.63 26.19 -20.60
N LEU A 521 -21.23 25.04 -21.07
CA LEU A 521 -20.27 24.87 -22.18
C LEU A 521 -20.98 24.23 -23.38
N GLU A 522 -20.60 24.66 -24.57
CA GLU A 522 -21.11 24.09 -25.81
C GLU A 522 -20.66 22.64 -25.99
N ALA A 523 -21.48 21.83 -26.64
CA ALA A 523 -21.23 20.41 -26.88
C ALA A 523 -19.93 20.17 -27.68
N GLY A 524 -19.61 21.05 -28.63
CA GLY A 524 -18.37 21.00 -29.40
C GLY A 524 -17.13 21.18 -28.51
N VAL A 525 -17.16 22.15 -27.60
CA VAL A 525 -16.07 22.43 -26.66
C VAL A 525 -15.88 21.23 -25.72
N LEU A 526 -16.96 20.66 -25.19
CA LEU A 526 -16.90 19.46 -24.34
C LEU A 526 -16.27 18.28 -25.11
N GLY A 527 -16.61 18.11 -26.40
CA GLY A 527 -16.05 17.07 -27.25
C GLY A 527 -14.53 17.18 -27.41
N ARG A 528 -14.05 18.38 -27.76
CA ARG A 528 -12.62 18.67 -27.92
C ARG A 528 -11.87 18.49 -26.61
N LEU A 529 -12.41 19.02 -25.51
CA LEU A 529 -11.82 18.88 -24.17
C LEU A 529 -11.68 17.40 -23.76
N VAL A 530 -12.72 16.59 -23.93
CA VAL A 530 -12.67 15.16 -23.59
C VAL A 530 -11.68 14.41 -24.47
N THR A 531 -11.59 14.75 -25.74
CA THR A 531 -10.59 14.18 -26.66
C THR A 531 -9.18 14.53 -26.19
N TRP A 532 -8.94 15.79 -25.85
CA TRP A 532 -7.64 16.23 -25.32
C TRP A 532 -7.29 15.55 -24.01
N LEU A 533 -8.23 15.49 -23.04
CA LEU A 533 -8.02 14.85 -21.74
C LEU A 533 -7.66 13.36 -21.88
N ASN A 534 -8.36 12.63 -22.75
CA ASN A 534 -8.10 11.21 -22.99
C ASN A 534 -6.75 10.97 -23.69
N GLY A 535 -6.27 11.91 -24.49
CA GLY A 535 -4.97 11.83 -25.18
C GLY A 535 -3.77 12.24 -24.31
N ASN A 536 -3.98 13.15 -23.36
CA ASN A 536 -2.87 13.81 -22.66
C ASN A 536 -2.77 13.48 -21.16
N VAL A 537 -3.84 12.97 -20.52
CA VAL A 537 -3.82 12.66 -19.10
C VAL A 537 -3.42 11.20 -18.86
N GLY A 538 -2.18 11.01 -18.41
CA GLY A 538 -1.62 9.68 -18.11
C GLY A 538 -1.85 9.23 -16.64
N THR A 539 -1.48 7.99 -16.33
CA THR A 539 -1.49 7.43 -14.96
C THR A 539 -0.69 8.25 -13.98
N GLY A 540 0.36 8.89 -14.48
CA GLY A 540 1.20 9.78 -13.70
C GLY A 540 0.49 11.02 -13.15
N SER A 541 -0.72 11.42 -13.61
CA SER A 541 -1.47 12.58 -13.10
C SER A 541 -2.26 12.29 -11.82
N GLY A 542 -2.43 11.01 -11.44
CA GLY A 542 -3.05 10.59 -10.20
C GLY A 542 -2.05 10.10 -9.14
N ARG A 543 -2.58 9.67 -8.00
CA ARG A 543 -1.79 9.01 -6.93
C ARG A 543 -1.63 7.55 -7.26
N THR A 544 -0.40 7.08 -7.33
CA THR A 544 -0.14 5.66 -7.54
C THR A 544 -0.19 4.93 -6.19
N TYR A 545 -1.07 3.94 -6.14
CA TYR A 545 -1.16 2.96 -5.07
C TYR A 545 -0.49 1.66 -5.50
N ALA A 546 -0.38 0.77 -4.57
CA ALA A 546 0.15 -0.56 -4.71
C ALA A 546 -0.29 -1.31 -5.99
N GLY A 547 0.64 -2.03 -6.62
CA GLY A 547 0.39 -2.81 -7.84
C GLY A 547 0.07 -1.95 -9.08
N GLY A 548 0.56 -0.71 -9.14
CA GLY A 548 0.35 0.18 -10.28
C GLY A 548 -1.07 0.75 -10.41
N LEU A 549 -1.87 0.63 -9.35
CA LEU A 549 -3.21 1.20 -9.31
C LEU A 549 -3.15 2.70 -9.10
N THR A 550 -3.61 3.48 -10.06
CA THR A 550 -3.66 4.94 -9.95
C THR A 550 -5.04 5.38 -9.52
N LYS A 551 -5.09 6.21 -8.51
CA LYS A 551 -6.28 6.87 -8.00
C LYS A 551 -6.24 8.36 -8.30
N PHE A 552 -7.32 8.87 -8.82
CA PHE A 552 -7.51 10.30 -9.09
C PHE A 552 -8.48 10.85 -8.05
N GLU A 553 -8.02 11.76 -7.19
CA GLU A 553 -8.92 12.47 -6.29
C GLU A 553 -9.53 13.70 -7.00
N PRO A 554 -10.72 14.18 -6.60
CA PRO A 554 -11.37 15.30 -7.27
C PRO A 554 -10.47 16.53 -7.46
N LYS A 555 -9.74 16.93 -6.41
CA LYS A 555 -8.81 18.06 -6.47
C LYS A 555 -7.61 17.84 -7.41
N GLU A 556 -7.25 16.60 -7.68
CA GLU A 556 -6.17 16.30 -8.61
C GLU A 556 -6.62 16.43 -10.05
N ILE A 557 -7.88 16.08 -10.30
CA ILE A 557 -8.52 16.32 -11.59
C ILE A 557 -8.71 17.83 -11.80
N GLU A 558 -9.15 18.58 -10.80
CA GLU A 558 -9.28 20.04 -10.88
C GLU A 558 -7.96 20.74 -11.20
N ARG A 559 -6.82 20.20 -10.74
CA ARG A 559 -5.47 20.75 -10.99
C ARG A 559 -4.83 20.28 -12.30
N LEU A 560 -5.50 19.52 -13.13
CA LEU A 560 -5.00 19.20 -14.44
C LEU A 560 -4.86 20.49 -15.25
N ARG A 561 -3.68 20.73 -15.80
CA ARG A 561 -3.43 21.85 -16.72
C ARG A 561 -3.95 21.44 -18.10
N ILE A 562 -4.77 22.28 -18.67
CA ILE A 562 -5.40 22.07 -19.96
C ILE A 562 -5.17 23.32 -20.85
N PRO A 563 -5.20 23.21 -22.18
CA PRO A 563 -5.22 24.38 -23.03
C PRO A 563 -6.39 25.30 -22.73
N SER A 564 -6.26 26.60 -23.02
CA SER A 564 -7.41 27.50 -22.97
C SER A 564 -8.51 27.03 -23.93
N LEU A 565 -9.75 27.42 -23.67
CA LEU A 565 -10.86 27.02 -24.56
C LEU A 565 -10.66 27.53 -25.98
N GLU A 566 -10.02 28.69 -26.13
CA GLU A 566 -9.65 29.30 -27.41
C GLU A 566 -8.60 28.46 -28.16
N SER A 567 -7.61 27.93 -27.44
CA SER A 567 -6.58 27.03 -28.01
C SER A 567 -7.10 25.63 -28.35
N LEU A 568 -8.26 25.24 -27.83
CA LEU A 568 -8.95 24.02 -28.18
C LEU A 568 -9.83 24.17 -29.42
N ASP A 569 -10.06 25.40 -29.90
CA ASP A 569 -10.74 25.66 -31.18
C ASP A 569 -9.74 25.48 -32.32
N PRO A 570 -10.12 24.75 -33.42
CA PRO A 570 -9.23 24.50 -34.53
C PRO A 570 -8.97 25.74 -35.40
#